data_298dd0f21b1e12556296b39440eee4f1
#
_entry.id   298dd0f21b1e12556296b39440eee4f1
#
_cell.length_a   1.000
_cell.length_b   1.000
_cell.length_c   1.000
_cell.angle_alpha   90.00
_cell.angle_beta   90.00
_cell.angle_gamma   90.00
#
_symmetry.space_group_name_H-M   'P 1'
#
loop_
_entity.id
_entity.type
_entity.pdbx_description
1 polymer ?
#
loop_
_entity_poly.entity_id
_entity_poly.type
_entity_poly.pdbx_seq_one_letter_code
_entity_poly.pdbx_strand_id
1 'polypeptide(L)'
;NSFLPSARFRKGCETMPLLKEEYRKQEKMNGIVYDMSPSPNYRHGIINNNINTIIKIGLKNSLCLVFMENLDFKYHPEENDDYVVPDIMVICDRKHLKGGSYSGVPKFIAETLSPSTVMKDRTEKMAAYEKAGVEEYWIVSQQGAVEIYYLENGKYILRYSYILENDKEEEHY
;
A
#
# COMPACT_ATOMS: atom_id res chain seq x y z
N ASN A 1 21.20 -25.69 -18.22
CA ASN A 1 20.38 -25.67 -19.42
C ASN A 1 19.27 -24.64 -19.24
N SER A 2 19.48 -23.57 -19.97
CA SER A 2 18.63 -22.40 -20.12
C SER A 2 17.35 -22.70 -20.86
N PHE A 3 16.22 -22.25 -20.34
CA PHE A 3 15.02 -22.04 -21.13
C PHE A 3 14.36 -20.71 -20.74
N LEU A 4 14.75 -19.66 -21.44
CA LEU A 4 13.90 -18.48 -21.61
C LEU A 4 13.36 -18.52 -23.03
N PRO A 5 12.05 -18.52 -23.26
CA PRO A 5 11.49 -18.40 -24.59
C PRO A 5 11.72 -17.00 -25.13
N SER A 6 12.32 -16.89 -26.29
CA SER A 6 12.48 -15.65 -27.04
C SER A 6 11.13 -15.10 -27.44
N ALA A 7 10.71 -14.00 -26.83
CA ALA A 7 9.53 -13.25 -27.25
C ALA A 7 9.81 -12.58 -28.59
N ARG A 8 9.24 -13.12 -29.68
CA ARG A 8 9.17 -12.43 -30.98
C ARG A 8 8.07 -11.37 -30.90
N PHE A 9 8.46 -10.12 -30.79
CA PHE A 9 7.51 -9.01 -30.99
C PHE A 9 7.08 -8.98 -32.47
N ARG A 10 5.82 -9.25 -32.75
CA ARG A 10 5.23 -9.05 -34.06
C ARG A 10 5.07 -7.55 -34.33
N LYS A 11 5.63 -7.07 -35.42
CA LYS A 11 5.32 -5.74 -36.00
C LYS A 11 3.87 -5.78 -36.48
N GLY A 12 3.04 -4.87 -35.98
CA GLY A 12 1.66 -4.69 -36.42
C GLY A 12 0.76 -4.33 -35.24
N CYS A 13 1.07 -3.22 -34.55
CA CYS A 13 0.11 -2.58 -33.64
C CYS A 13 -0.55 -1.46 -34.43
N GLU A 14 -1.76 -1.70 -34.93
CA GLU A 14 -2.63 -0.62 -35.41
C GLU A 14 -2.91 0.28 -34.21
N THR A 15 -2.68 1.57 -34.40
CA THR A 15 -2.90 2.58 -33.38
C THR A 15 -4.39 2.65 -33.05
N MET A 16 -4.79 2.02 -31.95
CA MET A 16 -6.07 2.35 -31.31
C MET A 16 -6.03 3.82 -30.90
N PRO A 17 -7.12 4.58 -31.17
CA PRO A 17 -7.21 5.94 -30.67
C PRO A 17 -7.11 5.88 -29.14
N LEU A 18 -6.05 6.47 -28.60
CA LEU A 18 -5.89 6.71 -27.18
C LEU A 18 -7.03 7.60 -26.72
N LEU A 19 -8.07 7.02 -26.15
CA LEU A 19 -8.92 7.74 -25.21
C LEU A 19 -8.00 8.17 -24.06
N LYS A 20 -7.56 9.41 -24.12
CA LYS A 20 -6.84 10.09 -23.02
C LYS A 20 -7.85 10.39 -21.91
N GLU A 21 -8.38 9.38 -21.26
CA GLU A 21 -8.65 9.52 -19.83
C GLU A 21 -7.32 9.26 -19.15
N GLU A 22 -6.65 10.33 -18.73
CA GLU A 22 -5.55 10.23 -17.79
C GLU A 22 -6.14 9.59 -16.53
N TYR A 23 -5.92 8.29 -16.37
CA TYR A 23 -6.28 7.59 -15.14
C TYR A 23 -5.40 8.15 -14.03
N ARG A 24 -5.95 9.14 -13.31
CA ARG A 24 -5.31 9.71 -12.12
C ARG A 24 -5.70 8.83 -10.94
N LYS A 25 -4.69 8.24 -10.31
CA LYS A 25 -4.88 7.53 -9.06
C LYS A 25 -5.34 8.56 -8.01
N GLN A 26 -6.47 8.30 -7.38
CA GLN A 26 -7.11 9.22 -6.43
C GLN A 26 -7.44 8.48 -5.14
N GLU A 27 -7.58 9.23 -4.06
CA GLU A 27 -8.17 8.82 -2.80
C GLU A 27 -9.31 9.75 -2.46
N LYS A 28 -10.33 9.27 -1.75
CA LYS A 28 -11.42 10.10 -1.24
C LYS A 28 -11.52 9.92 0.26
N MET A 29 -11.38 11.01 1.00
CA MET A 29 -11.46 11.00 2.46
C MET A 29 -12.29 12.18 2.95
N ASN A 30 -13.23 11.90 3.85
CA ASN A 30 -14.19 12.90 4.36
C ASN A 30 -14.92 13.66 3.24
N GLY A 31 -15.25 12.94 2.15
CA GLY A 31 -15.89 13.50 0.96
C GLY A 31 -14.98 14.34 0.05
N ILE A 32 -13.70 14.53 0.39
CA ILE A 32 -12.73 15.29 -0.40
C ILE A 32 -11.89 14.33 -1.24
N VAL A 33 -11.78 14.63 -2.54
CA VAL A 33 -10.93 13.86 -3.47
C VAL A 33 -9.53 14.45 -3.49
N TYR A 34 -8.55 13.58 -3.33
CA TYR A 34 -7.13 13.89 -3.37
C TYR A 34 -6.48 13.19 -4.56
N ASP A 35 -5.84 13.94 -5.43
CA ASP A 35 -4.97 13.35 -6.47
C ASP A 35 -3.71 12.78 -5.80
N MET A 36 -3.39 11.54 -6.11
CA MET A 36 -2.13 10.94 -5.64
C MET A 36 -0.96 11.45 -6.47
N SER A 37 0.17 11.66 -5.83
CA SER A 37 1.39 12.11 -6.52
C SER A 37 1.80 11.14 -7.62
N PRO A 38 2.17 11.63 -8.82
CA PRO A 38 2.36 10.77 -9.99
C PRO A 38 3.59 9.85 -9.94
N SER A 39 4.53 10.07 -9.03
CA SER A 39 5.70 9.20 -8.90
C SER A 39 6.30 9.28 -7.49
N PRO A 40 6.17 8.23 -6.70
CA PRO A 40 6.95 8.14 -5.48
C PRO A 40 8.44 8.05 -5.81
N ASN A 41 9.28 8.53 -4.89
CA ASN A 41 10.73 8.38 -4.96
C ASN A 41 11.10 6.88 -5.08
N TYR A 42 12.20 6.56 -5.78
CA TYR A 42 12.67 5.18 -5.95
C TYR A 42 12.84 4.43 -4.60
N ARG A 43 13.25 5.12 -3.54
CA ARG A 43 13.39 4.55 -2.18
C ARG A 43 12.04 4.04 -1.65
N HIS A 44 10.96 4.78 -1.86
CA HIS A 44 9.60 4.35 -1.53
C HIS A 44 9.27 3.02 -2.22
N GLY A 45 9.54 2.92 -3.52
CA GLY A 45 9.30 1.68 -4.28
C GLY A 45 10.15 0.50 -3.78
N ILE A 46 11.42 0.73 -3.42
CA ILE A 46 12.29 -0.32 -2.87
C ILE A 46 11.76 -0.81 -1.52
N ILE A 47 11.39 0.11 -0.63
CA ILE A 47 10.85 -0.22 0.70
C ILE A 47 9.57 -1.05 0.55
N ASN A 48 8.60 -0.56 -0.24
CA ASN A 48 7.34 -1.25 -0.48
C ASN A 48 7.55 -2.65 -1.06
N ASN A 49 8.47 -2.78 -2.03
CA ASN A 49 8.77 -4.09 -2.63
C ASN A 49 9.41 -5.05 -1.62
N ASN A 50 10.30 -4.59 -0.76
CA ASN A 50 10.94 -5.40 0.27
C ASN A 50 9.91 -5.88 1.30
N ILE A 51 9.07 -5.00 1.82
CA ILE A 51 8.00 -5.34 2.77
C ILE A 51 7.02 -6.33 2.13
N ASN A 52 6.55 -6.05 0.92
CA ASN A 52 5.66 -6.94 0.16
C ASN A 52 6.28 -8.34 -0.04
N THR A 53 7.58 -8.42 -0.34
CA THR A 53 8.28 -9.68 -0.53
C THR A 53 8.32 -10.49 0.77
N ILE A 54 8.68 -9.85 1.90
CA ILE A 54 8.73 -10.49 3.22
C ILE A 54 7.34 -11.01 3.61
N ILE A 55 6.30 -10.19 3.43
CA ILE A 55 4.92 -10.57 3.73
C ILE A 55 4.49 -11.74 2.84
N LYS A 56 4.77 -11.72 1.53
CA LYS A 56 4.42 -12.83 0.62
C LYS A 56 5.08 -14.14 1.04
N ILE A 57 6.33 -14.09 1.48
CA ILE A 57 7.04 -15.28 1.99
C ILE A 57 6.34 -15.80 3.26
N GLY A 58 6.03 -14.92 4.20
CA GLY A 58 5.33 -15.28 5.45
C GLY A 58 3.91 -15.79 5.23
N LEU A 59 3.23 -15.31 4.21
CA LEU A 59 1.86 -15.74 3.86
C LEU A 59 1.80 -16.97 2.96
N LYS A 60 2.94 -17.59 2.65
CA LYS A 60 2.98 -18.83 1.86
C LYS A 60 2.09 -19.89 2.50
N ASN A 61 1.18 -20.46 1.71
CA ASN A 61 0.17 -21.44 2.15
C ASN A 61 -0.95 -20.86 3.06
N SER A 62 -1.07 -19.55 3.21
CA SER A 62 -2.22 -18.93 3.86
C SER A 62 -3.32 -18.58 2.84
N LEU A 63 -4.51 -18.27 3.34
CA LEU A 63 -5.61 -17.76 2.52
C LEU A 63 -5.51 -16.24 2.28
N CYS A 64 -4.57 -15.57 2.95
CA CYS A 64 -4.40 -14.13 2.88
C CYS A 64 -3.73 -13.71 1.55
N LEU A 65 -4.09 -12.54 1.09
CA LEU A 65 -3.52 -11.90 -0.09
C LEU A 65 -2.88 -10.58 0.33
N VAL A 66 -1.75 -10.26 -0.30
CA VAL A 66 -1.13 -8.94 -0.17
C VAL A 66 -1.31 -8.15 -1.46
N PHE A 67 -1.70 -6.89 -1.31
CA PHE A 67 -1.84 -5.91 -2.38
C PHE A 67 -0.87 -4.75 -2.14
N MET A 68 -0.37 -4.17 -3.22
CA MET A 68 0.55 -3.05 -3.19
C MET A 68 0.05 -1.96 -4.15
N GLU A 69 -0.39 -0.83 -3.62
CA GLU A 69 -0.79 0.38 -4.34
C GLU A 69 -1.83 0.22 -5.46
N ASN A 70 -2.61 -0.83 -5.48
CA ASN A 70 -3.49 -1.16 -6.61
C ASN A 70 -4.90 -1.64 -6.22
N LEU A 71 -5.30 -1.41 -4.98
CA LEU A 71 -6.62 -1.82 -4.49
C LEU A 71 -7.21 -0.72 -3.61
N ASP A 72 -8.38 -0.23 -3.97
CA ASP A 72 -9.10 0.75 -3.18
C ASP A 72 -9.63 0.09 -1.90
N PHE A 73 -9.27 0.64 -0.75
CA PHE A 73 -9.83 0.24 0.53
C PHE A 73 -10.98 1.19 0.89
N LYS A 74 -12.20 0.68 0.85
CA LYS A 74 -13.41 1.37 1.32
C LYS A 74 -13.56 1.13 2.82
N TYR A 75 -13.11 2.08 3.61
CA TYR A 75 -12.96 1.87 5.05
C TYR A 75 -14.25 2.05 5.87
N HIS A 76 -15.29 2.68 5.30
CA HIS A 76 -16.62 2.82 5.91
C HIS A 76 -17.74 2.70 4.87
N PRO A 77 -17.87 1.54 4.20
CA PRO A 77 -18.74 1.37 3.05
C PRO A 77 -20.25 1.55 3.39
N GLU A 78 -20.62 1.40 4.66
CA GLU A 78 -21.99 1.60 5.12
C GLU A 78 -22.32 3.08 5.42
N GLU A 79 -21.31 3.93 5.57
CA GLU A 79 -21.45 5.33 5.93
C GLU A 79 -21.33 6.26 4.71
N ASN A 80 -20.38 5.93 3.82
CA ASN A 80 -20.00 6.79 2.70
C ASN A 80 -19.29 6.01 1.59
N ASP A 81 -18.88 6.71 0.53
CA ASP A 81 -18.11 6.17 -0.60
C ASP A 81 -16.61 6.54 -0.54
N ASP A 82 -16.12 6.89 0.64
CA ASP A 82 -14.71 7.21 0.86
C ASP A 82 -13.83 5.97 0.70
N TYR A 83 -12.64 6.19 0.16
CA TYR A 83 -11.65 5.14 -0.04
C TYR A 83 -10.23 5.71 -0.03
N VAL A 84 -9.29 4.85 0.32
CA VAL A 84 -7.85 5.11 0.23
C VAL A 84 -7.17 3.98 -0.54
N VAL A 85 -5.97 4.23 -1.00
CA VAL A 85 -5.15 3.22 -1.68
C VAL A 85 -3.88 3.01 -0.85
N PRO A 86 -3.87 2.05 0.08
CA PRO A 86 -2.71 1.80 0.91
C PRO A 86 -1.49 1.37 0.10
N ASP A 87 -0.30 1.76 0.55
CA ASP A 87 0.94 1.31 -0.07
C ASP A 87 1.05 -0.22 -0.01
N ILE A 88 0.72 -0.82 1.14
CA ILE A 88 0.63 -2.27 1.30
C ILE A 88 -0.58 -2.62 2.16
N MET A 89 -1.35 -3.60 1.72
CA MET A 89 -2.54 -4.08 2.43
C MET A 89 -2.63 -5.60 2.39
N VAL A 90 -2.88 -6.22 3.55
CA VAL A 90 -3.13 -7.67 3.65
C VAL A 90 -4.59 -7.94 3.99
N ILE A 91 -5.24 -8.73 3.18
CA ILE A 91 -6.61 -9.20 3.40
C ILE A 91 -6.66 -10.72 3.52
N CYS A 92 -7.50 -11.24 4.41
CA CYS A 92 -7.69 -12.68 4.59
C CYS A 92 -9.14 -13.12 4.30
N ASP A 93 -10.11 -12.22 4.42
CA ASP A 93 -11.48 -12.46 3.98
C ASP A 93 -11.70 -11.91 2.56
N ARG A 94 -11.76 -12.80 1.58
CA ARG A 94 -11.91 -12.44 0.16
C ARG A 94 -13.35 -12.12 -0.25
N LYS A 95 -14.34 -12.31 0.63
CA LYS A 95 -15.76 -12.09 0.29
C LYS A 95 -16.07 -10.65 -0.07
N HIS A 96 -15.32 -9.71 0.51
CA HIS A 96 -15.47 -8.28 0.30
C HIS A 96 -14.59 -7.72 -0.81
N LEU A 97 -13.86 -8.58 -1.54
CA LEU A 97 -13.06 -8.19 -2.70
C LEU A 97 -13.95 -8.16 -3.95
N LYS A 98 -14.15 -6.97 -4.52
CA LYS A 98 -15.01 -6.80 -5.70
C LYS A 98 -14.42 -5.76 -6.65
N GLY A 99 -14.17 -6.19 -7.89
CA GLY A 99 -13.54 -5.33 -8.89
C GLY A 99 -12.18 -4.82 -8.42
N GLY A 100 -11.96 -3.52 -8.45
CA GLY A 100 -10.74 -2.84 -7.97
C GLY A 100 -10.78 -2.42 -6.51
N SER A 101 -11.73 -2.89 -5.69
CA SER A 101 -11.92 -2.43 -4.32
C SER A 101 -12.12 -3.54 -3.30
N TYR A 102 -11.83 -3.22 -2.05
CA TYR A 102 -12.06 -4.05 -0.87
C TYR A 102 -12.86 -3.28 0.18
N SER A 103 -13.92 -3.87 0.69
CA SER A 103 -14.84 -3.27 1.67
C SER A 103 -14.93 -4.07 2.99
N GLY A 104 -14.05 -5.05 3.19
CA GLY A 104 -13.88 -5.72 4.47
C GLY A 104 -12.83 -5.02 5.34
N VAL A 105 -12.39 -5.69 6.43
CA VAL A 105 -11.35 -5.16 7.32
C VAL A 105 -10.01 -5.83 6.98
N PRO A 106 -9.00 -5.07 6.50
CA PRO A 106 -7.65 -5.58 6.33
C PRO A 106 -7.05 -6.03 7.67
N LYS A 107 -6.24 -7.08 7.63
CA LYS A 107 -5.48 -7.51 8.81
C LYS A 107 -4.27 -6.64 9.09
N PHE A 108 -3.71 -6.07 8.03
CA PHE A 108 -2.48 -5.30 8.08
C PHE A 108 -2.50 -4.23 6.99
N ILE A 109 -2.00 -3.04 7.33
CA ILE A 109 -1.69 -1.97 6.38
C ILE A 109 -0.30 -1.43 6.71
N ALA A 110 0.48 -1.09 5.69
CA ALA A 110 1.69 -0.29 5.83
C ALA A 110 1.67 0.89 4.88
N GLU A 111 2.13 2.04 5.36
CA GLU A 111 2.32 3.27 4.59
C GLU A 111 3.79 3.69 4.66
N THR A 112 4.39 3.93 3.52
CA THR A 112 5.75 4.44 3.41
C THR A 112 5.71 5.94 3.22
N LEU A 113 6.15 6.68 4.23
CA LEU A 113 6.05 8.12 4.28
C LEU A 113 6.75 8.81 3.11
N SER A 114 6.10 9.81 2.56
CA SER A 114 6.69 10.79 1.66
C SER A 114 6.50 12.21 2.23
N PRO A 115 7.28 13.20 1.81
CA PRO A 115 7.08 14.57 2.27
C PRO A 115 5.67 15.12 2.03
N SER A 116 4.99 14.65 0.98
CA SER A 116 3.63 15.07 0.63
C SER A 116 2.52 14.34 1.39
N THR A 117 2.79 13.15 1.93
CA THR A 117 1.77 12.29 2.56
C THR A 117 1.93 12.15 4.07
N VAL A 118 3.10 12.49 4.64
CA VAL A 118 3.44 12.23 6.05
C VAL A 118 2.36 12.68 7.04
N MET A 119 1.77 13.85 6.85
CA MET A 119 0.73 14.35 7.75
C MET A 119 -0.54 13.52 7.60
N LYS A 120 -0.95 13.23 6.35
CA LYS A 120 -2.14 12.45 6.05
C LYS A 120 -2.03 11.03 6.62
N ASP A 121 -0.89 10.38 6.42
CA ASP A 121 -0.67 9.00 6.88
C ASP A 121 -0.68 8.91 8.42
N ARG A 122 -0.14 9.94 9.11
CA ARG A 122 -0.08 10.01 10.57
C ARG A 122 -1.37 10.50 11.23
N THR A 123 -2.30 11.07 10.50
CA THR A 123 -3.53 11.65 11.05
C THR A 123 -4.77 11.04 10.42
N GLU A 124 -5.17 11.47 9.23
CA GLU A 124 -6.44 11.11 8.61
C GLU A 124 -6.51 9.61 8.26
N LYS A 125 -5.47 9.05 7.61
CA LYS A 125 -5.43 7.62 7.29
C LYS A 125 -5.34 6.77 8.56
N MET A 126 -4.49 7.17 9.51
CA MET A 126 -4.39 6.47 10.79
C MET A 126 -5.72 6.39 11.51
N ALA A 127 -6.46 7.51 11.59
CA ALA A 127 -7.79 7.55 12.21
C ALA A 127 -8.81 6.70 11.42
N ALA A 128 -8.75 6.72 10.08
CA ALA A 128 -9.61 5.92 9.23
C ALA A 128 -9.38 4.41 9.43
N TYR A 129 -8.11 3.98 9.48
CA TYR A 129 -7.74 2.57 9.71
C TYR A 129 -8.10 2.11 11.13
N GLU A 130 -7.88 2.96 12.14
CA GLU A 130 -8.28 2.70 13.52
C GLU A 130 -9.79 2.47 13.61
N LYS A 131 -10.59 3.40 13.07
CA LYS A 131 -12.06 3.29 13.07
C LYS A 131 -12.55 2.08 12.28
N ALA A 132 -11.90 1.75 11.15
CA ALA A 132 -12.23 0.58 10.35
C ALA A 132 -11.91 -0.75 11.04
N GLY A 133 -11.08 -0.75 12.07
CA GLY A 133 -10.71 -1.96 12.81
C GLY A 133 -9.50 -2.70 12.23
N VAL A 134 -8.62 -2.03 11.48
CA VAL A 134 -7.37 -2.63 10.98
C VAL A 134 -6.49 -3.01 12.15
N GLU A 135 -6.13 -4.30 12.27
CA GLU A 135 -5.49 -4.84 13.47
C GLU A 135 -4.05 -4.34 13.66
N GLU A 136 -3.30 -4.20 12.57
CA GLU A 136 -1.90 -3.81 12.59
C GLU A 136 -1.61 -2.75 11.52
N TYR A 137 -1.00 -1.64 11.94
CA TYR A 137 -0.65 -0.52 11.07
C TYR A 137 0.82 -0.15 11.22
N TRP A 138 1.54 -0.13 10.12
CA TRP A 138 2.95 0.28 10.07
C TRP A 138 3.10 1.62 9.37
N ILE A 139 3.91 2.48 9.98
CA ILE A 139 4.41 3.71 9.36
C ILE A 139 5.91 3.54 9.15
N VAL A 140 6.34 3.62 7.89
CA VAL A 140 7.72 3.38 7.48
C VAL A 140 8.30 4.64 6.88
N SER A 141 9.40 5.15 7.41
CA SER A 141 10.10 6.29 6.84
C SER A 141 11.12 5.85 5.78
N GLN A 142 11.42 6.73 4.84
CA GLN A 142 12.47 6.47 3.83
C GLN A 142 13.89 6.55 4.42
N GLN A 143 14.02 6.95 5.67
CA GLN A 143 15.27 6.99 6.44
C GLN A 143 15.47 5.77 7.34
N GLY A 144 14.59 4.75 7.24
CA GLY A 144 14.72 3.49 7.95
C GLY A 144 14.05 3.45 9.32
N ALA A 145 13.25 4.44 9.69
CA ALA A 145 12.43 4.34 10.90
C ALA A 145 11.14 3.56 10.59
N VAL A 146 10.77 2.64 11.49
CA VAL A 146 9.54 1.83 11.40
C VAL A 146 8.80 1.95 12.72
N GLU A 147 7.55 2.37 12.65
CA GLU A 147 6.64 2.42 13.77
C GLU A 147 5.53 1.39 13.56
N ILE A 148 5.27 0.56 14.57
CA ILE A 148 4.29 -0.53 14.50
C ILE A 148 3.21 -0.28 15.54
N TYR A 149 2.00 -0.09 15.07
CA TYR A 149 0.81 0.13 15.87
C TYR A 149 -0.08 -1.10 15.83
N TYR A 150 -0.59 -1.48 17.01
CA TYR A 150 -1.63 -2.50 17.13
C TYR A 150 -2.93 -1.89 17.64
N LEU A 151 -4.04 -2.37 17.10
CA LEU A 151 -5.37 -1.96 17.52
C LEU A 151 -5.74 -2.65 18.83
N GLU A 152 -5.87 -1.89 19.91
CA GLU A 152 -6.24 -2.37 21.24
C GLU A 152 -7.39 -1.54 21.80
N ASN A 153 -8.49 -2.20 22.15
CA ASN A 153 -9.70 -1.54 22.65
C ASN A 153 -10.18 -0.39 21.74
N GLY A 154 -10.06 -0.58 20.41
CA GLY A 154 -10.48 0.41 19.41
C GLY A 154 -9.55 1.60 19.24
N LYS A 155 -8.30 1.52 19.75
CA LYS A 155 -7.27 2.55 19.63
C LYS A 155 -5.94 1.98 19.21
N TYR A 156 -5.22 2.69 18.34
CA TYR A 156 -3.85 2.33 17.99
C TYR A 156 -2.88 2.63 19.11
N ILE A 157 -2.15 1.61 19.54
CA ILE A 157 -1.07 1.71 20.51
C ILE A 157 0.24 1.43 19.79
N LEU A 158 1.19 2.37 19.88
CA LEU A 158 2.55 2.16 19.38
C LEU A 158 3.23 1.07 20.24
N ARG A 159 3.51 -0.07 19.65
CA ARG A 159 4.13 -1.22 20.32
C ARG A 159 5.61 -1.31 20.05
N TYR A 160 6.02 -0.98 18.83
CA TYR A 160 7.43 -1.06 18.45
C TYR A 160 7.82 0.16 17.63
N SER A 161 9.02 0.64 17.88
CA SER A 161 9.66 1.67 17.07
C SER A 161 11.11 1.25 16.82
N TYR A 162 11.48 1.14 15.57
CA TYR A 162 12.83 0.76 15.13
C TYR A 162 13.41 1.91 14.32
N ILE A 163 14.69 2.16 14.50
CA ILE A 163 15.49 3.02 13.62
C ILE A 163 16.62 2.16 13.13
N LEU A 164 16.67 1.93 11.82
CA LEU A 164 17.85 1.33 11.21
C LEU A 164 18.99 2.34 11.39
N GLU A 165 19.97 2.00 12.23
CA GLU A 165 21.23 2.75 12.23
C GLU A 165 21.79 2.66 10.81
N ASN A 166 22.16 3.81 10.25
CA ASN A 166 22.83 3.84 8.94
C ASN A 166 24.10 3.00 9.05
N ASP A 167 24.06 1.78 8.58
CA ASP A 167 25.27 1.11 8.16
C ASP A 167 25.91 2.09 7.17
N LYS A 168 27.12 2.54 7.51
CA LYS A 168 27.88 3.42 6.64
C LYS A 168 27.84 2.80 5.26
N GLU A 169 27.33 3.55 4.29
CA GLU A 169 27.42 3.17 2.89
C GLU A 169 28.89 2.95 2.59
N GLU A 170 29.37 1.72 2.73
CA GLU A 170 30.59 1.31 2.07
C GLU A 170 30.24 1.24 0.60
N GLU A 171 30.64 2.28 -0.12
CA GLU A 171 30.61 2.31 -1.58
C GLU A 171 31.46 1.14 -2.08
N HIS A 172 30.82 0.03 -2.39
CA HIS A 172 31.37 -1.00 -3.22
C HIS A 172 30.88 -0.78 -4.66
N TYR A 173 31.72 -0.09 -5.43
CA TYR A 173 31.68 -0.06 -6.88
C TYR A 173 32.31 -1.35 -7.42
#